data_d996957e4bf465f034e4c705bf5a2876
#
_entry.id   d996957e4bf465f034e4c705bf5a2876
#
_cell.length_a   1.000
_cell.length_b   1.000
_cell.length_c   1.000
_cell.angle_alpha   90.00
_cell.angle_beta   90.00
_cell.angle_gamma   90.00
#
_symmetry.space_group_name_H-M   'P 1'
#
loop_
_entity.id
_entity.type
_entity.pdbx_description
1 polymer ?
#
loop_
_entity_poly.entity_id
_entity_poly.type
_entity_poly.pdbx_seq_one_letter_code
_entity_poly.pdbx_strand_id
1 'polypeptide(L)'
;MKILSGSEMSGFIQERQARAVRGLRQSAGVQPKLAIVATSDHPAIEIYMRLKRRYGAQILIDVDIHRVKQAEVPDVIAKLNADAGVHGIIVQLPLADPLQTDTICDSVAAAKDVDALGRNAIYDPATPTAILWLLAGYNIDLKGKRIVLVGKG
;
A
#
# COMPACT_ATOMS: atom_id res chain seq x y z
N MET A 1 -28.13 -13.89 7.65
CA MET A 1 -26.96 -13.44 6.86
C MET A 1 -25.99 -12.75 7.82
N LYS A 2 -24.73 -13.14 7.86
CA LYS A 2 -23.70 -12.50 8.69
C LYS A 2 -23.01 -11.43 7.85
N ILE A 3 -23.01 -10.19 8.33
CA ILE A 3 -22.29 -9.07 7.71
C ILE A 3 -20.90 -9.00 8.34
N LEU A 4 -19.85 -8.92 7.51
CA LEU A 4 -18.48 -8.74 7.95
C LEU A 4 -18.14 -7.27 7.83
N SER A 5 -17.84 -6.63 8.96
CA SER A 5 -17.55 -5.19 9.02
C SER A 5 -16.04 -4.93 8.83
N GLY A 6 -15.67 -4.38 7.67
CA GLY A 6 -14.29 -3.95 7.41
C GLY A 6 -13.86 -2.76 8.28
N SER A 7 -14.79 -1.88 8.65
CA SER A 7 -14.47 -0.73 9.51
C SER A 7 -14.11 -1.13 10.94
N GLU A 8 -14.79 -2.11 11.51
CA GLU A 8 -14.47 -2.67 12.83
C GLU A 8 -13.08 -3.29 12.82
N MET A 9 -12.81 -4.15 11.82
CA MET A 9 -11.53 -4.81 11.67
C MET A 9 -10.39 -3.82 11.44
N SER A 10 -10.62 -2.76 10.65
CA SER A 10 -9.58 -1.75 10.39
C SER A 10 -9.16 -1.00 11.65
N GLY A 11 -10.05 -0.79 12.61
CA GLY A 11 -9.72 -0.18 13.91
C GLY A 11 -8.69 -1.01 14.70
N PHE A 12 -8.92 -2.31 14.83
CA PHE A 12 -7.96 -3.22 15.48
C PHE A 12 -6.61 -3.27 14.77
N ILE A 13 -6.63 -3.32 13.42
CA ILE A 13 -5.40 -3.31 12.62
C ILE A 13 -4.63 -2.01 12.85
N GLN A 14 -5.30 -0.87 12.84
CA GLN A 14 -4.71 0.44 13.05
C GLN A 14 -4.01 0.55 14.40
N GLU A 15 -4.64 0.11 15.49
CA GLU A 15 -4.04 0.12 16.83
C GLU A 15 -2.79 -0.77 16.88
N ARG A 16 -2.87 -1.97 16.28
CA ARG A 16 -1.74 -2.89 16.21
C ARG A 16 -0.57 -2.28 15.44
N GLN A 17 -0.83 -1.67 14.29
CA GLN A 17 0.19 -1.03 13.47
C GLN A 17 0.82 0.17 14.17
N ALA A 18 0.02 1.05 14.78
CA ALA A 18 0.52 2.18 15.54
C ALA A 18 1.42 1.74 16.73
N ARG A 19 1.07 0.62 17.38
CA ARG A 19 1.90 0.02 18.44
C ARG A 19 3.22 -0.51 17.89
N ALA A 20 3.19 -1.21 16.76
CA ALA A 20 4.39 -1.72 16.10
C ALA A 20 5.33 -0.59 15.67
N VAL A 21 4.80 0.50 15.09
CA VAL A 21 5.60 1.67 14.70
C VAL A 21 6.22 2.37 15.92
N ARG A 22 5.48 2.51 17.02
CA ARG A 22 6.06 3.03 18.28
C ARG A 22 7.22 2.15 18.76
N GLY A 23 7.07 0.84 18.69
CA GLY A 23 8.13 -0.10 19.02
C GLY A 23 9.38 0.09 18.16
N LEU A 24 9.24 0.22 16.85
CA LEU A 24 10.36 0.49 15.91
C LEU A 24 11.08 1.80 16.24
N ARG A 25 10.33 2.86 16.52
CA ARG A 25 10.90 4.15 16.90
C ARG A 25 11.71 4.07 18.18
N GLN A 26 11.19 3.36 19.18
CA GLN A 26 11.83 3.26 20.51
C GLN A 26 13.03 2.32 20.51
N SER A 27 12.94 1.18 19.83
CA SER A 27 13.98 0.15 19.85
C SER A 27 15.10 0.36 18.83
N ALA A 28 14.77 0.91 17.65
CA ALA A 28 15.70 1.04 16.53
C ALA A 28 15.88 2.47 16.02
N GLY A 29 15.19 3.46 16.59
CA GLY A 29 15.22 4.85 16.11
C GLY A 29 14.67 5.04 14.70
N VAL A 30 13.95 4.04 14.16
CA VAL A 30 13.44 4.07 12.79
C VAL A 30 12.12 4.83 12.74
N GLN A 31 12.07 5.84 11.87
CA GLN A 31 10.84 6.54 11.48
C GLN A 31 10.36 5.99 10.14
N PRO A 32 9.35 5.10 10.12
CA PRO A 32 8.86 4.54 8.85
C PRO A 32 8.33 5.62 7.92
N LYS A 33 8.71 5.54 6.64
CA LYS A 33 8.30 6.47 5.59
C LYS A 33 7.82 5.73 4.37
N LEU A 34 6.66 6.15 3.87
CA LEU A 34 6.04 5.69 2.64
C LEU A 34 6.11 6.81 1.59
N ALA A 35 6.68 6.52 0.44
CA ALA A 35 6.63 7.40 -0.73
C ALA A 35 5.52 6.96 -1.68
N ILE A 36 4.71 7.90 -2.15
CA ILE A 36 3.68 7.66 -3.16
C ILE A 36 4.02 8.48 -4.40
N VAL A 37 4.22 7.82 -5.53
CA VAL A 37 4.48 8.46 -6.82
C VAL A 37 3.19 8.54 -7.61
N ALA A 38 2.77 9.75 -8.01
CA ALA A 38 1.53 10.00 -8.74
C ALA A 38 1.79 10.84 -9.99
N THR A 39 1.17 10.47 -11.10
CA THR A 39 1.31 11.16 -12.41
C THR A 39 0.03 11.83 -12.87
N SER A 40 -1.06 11.69 -12.14
CA SER A 40 -2.38 12.21 -12.50
C SER A 40 -3.00 12.98 -11.33
N ASP A 41 -3.69 14.07 -11.67
CA ASP A 41 -4.45 14.92 -10.74
C ASP A 41 -5.95 14.57 -10.73
N HIS A 42 -6.30 13.35 -11.15
CA HIS A 42 -7.70 12.93 -11.18
C HIS A 42 -8.32 12.97 -9.76
N PRO A 43 -9.53 13.54 -9.58
CA PRO A 43 -10.14 13.72 -8.26
C PRO A 43 -10.24 12.45 -7.42
N ALA A 44 -10.47 11.29 -8.04
CA ALA A 44 -10.50 10.01 -7.32
C ALA A 44 -9.12 9.65 -6.73
N ILE A 45 -8.03 9.90 -7.47
CA ILE A 45 -6.65 9.67 -7.01
C ILE A 45 -6.34 10.57 -5.80
N GLU A 46 -6.77 11.84 -5.85
CA GLU A 46 -6.62 12.77 -4.74
C GLU A 46 -7.28 12.28 -3.45
N ILE A 47 -8.47 11.71 -3.56
CA ILE A 47 -9.17 11.14 -2.41
C ILE A 47 -8.35 9.98 -1.82
N TYR A 48 -7.85 9.06 -2.64
CA TYR A 48 -7.06 7.91 -2.17
C TYR A 48 -5.74 8.35 -1.53
N MET A 49 -5.03 9.31 -2.12
CA MET A 49 -3.79 9.83 -1.55
C MET A 49 -4.02 10.53 -0.21
N ARG A 50 -5.10 11.31 -0.09
CA ARG A 50 -5.50 11.94 1.17
C ARG A 50 -5.84 10.90 2.25
N LEU A 51 -6.54 9.83 1.89
CA LEU A 51 -6.86 8.74 2.81
C LEU A 51 -5.59 8.03 3.28
N LYS A 52 -4.66 7.72 2.37
CA LYS A 52 -3.37 7.10 2.71
C LYS A 52 -2.54 7.99 3.65
N ARG A 53 -2.47 9.31 3.36
CA ARG A 53 -1.78 10.26 4.24
C ARG A 53 -2.42 10.34 5.62
N ARG A 54 -3.74 10.42 5.69
CA ARG A 54 -4.47 10.45 6.96
C ARG A 54 -4.24 9.17 7.77
N TYR A 55 -4.32 8.01 7.12
CA TYR A 55 -4.08 6.73 7.77
C TYR A 55 -2.63 6.60 8.25
N GLY A 56 -1.66 6.98 7.42
CA GLY A 56 -0.25 7.01 7.80
C GLY A 56 -0.01 7.83 9.07
N ALA A 57 -0.59 9.03 9.15
CA ALA A 57 -0.49 9.86 10.35
C ALA A 57 -1.08 9.19 11.60
N GLN A 58 -2.19 8.45 11.46
CA GLN A 58 -2.82 7.72 12.56
C GLN A 58 -1.96 6.57 13.08
N ILE A 59 -1.20 5.91 12.22
CA ILE A 59 -0.29 4.81 12.58
C ILE A 59 1.17 5.26 12.70
N LEU A 60 1.43 6.57 12.68
CA LEU A 60 2.75 7.19 12.88
C LEU A 60 3.75 6.88 11.75
N ILE A 61 3.30 6.67 10.54
CA ILE A 61 4.12 6.53 9.33
C ILE A 61 4.09 7.86 8.57
N ASP A 62 5.27 8.36 8.19
CA ASP A 62 5.37 9.53 7.32
C ASP A 62 4.96 9.15 5.89
N VAL A 63 4.12 9.96 5.26
CA VAL A 63 3.66 9.72 3.89
C VAL A 63 4.01 10.92 3.01
N ASP A 64 4.99 10.72 2.12
CA ASP A 64 5.43 11.70 1.14
C ASP A 64 4.78 11.43 -0.22
N ILE A 65 4.18 12.45 -0.83
CA ILE A 65 3.54 12.35 -2.14
C ILE A 65 4.39 13.10 -3.16
N HIS A 66 4.92 12.35 -4.13
CA HIS A 66 5.70 12.86 -5.26
C HIS A 66 4.80 12.98 -6.49
N ARG A 67 4.40 14.22 -6.79
CA ARG A 67 3.63 14.53 -8.01
C ARG A 67 4.61 14.87 -9.11
N VAL A 68 4.67 14.06 -10.13
CA VAL A 68 5.65 14.18 -11.21
C VAL A 68 5.03 13.90 -12.57
N LYS A 69 5.61 14.41 -13.62
CA LYS A 69 5.27 13.98 -14.98
C LYS A 69 5.72 12.55 -15.18
N GLN A 70 4.99 11.80 -15.99
CA GLN A 70 5.29 10.38 -16.18
C GLN A 70 6.71 10.12 -16.69
N ALA A 71 7.25 10.98 -17.54
CA ALA A 71 8.62 10.87 -18.01
C ALA A 71 9.69 10.96 -16.90
N GLU A 72 9.34 11.56 -15.75
CA GLU A 72 10.25 11.72 -14.60
C GLU A 72 10.15 10.55 -13.60
N VAL A 73 9.13 9.70 -13.74
CA VAL A 73 8.86 8.61 -12.78
C VAL A 73 10.05 7.66 -12.61
N PRO A 74 10.73 7.20 -13.69
CA PRO A 74 11.88 6.27 -13.52
C PRO A 74 12.99 6.88 -12.66
N ASP A 75 13.33 8.15 -12.87
CA ASP A 75 14.37 8.83 -12.09
C ASP A 75 13.97 9.02 -10.63
N VAL A 76 12.68 9.34 -10.38
CA VAL A 76 12.15 9.48 -9.03
C VAL A 76 12.15 8.14 -8.31
N ILE A 77 11.71 7.06 -8.95
CA ILE A 77 11.75 5.71 -8.36
C ILE A 77 13.18 5.28 -8.07
N ALA A 78 14.12 5.54 -8.97
CA ALA A 78 15.54 5.22 -8.74
C ALA A 78 16.09 5.92 -7.49
N LYS A 79 15.78 7.21 -7.30
CA LYS A 79 16.16 7.97 -6.10
C LYS A 79 15.52 7.40 -4.84
N LEU A 80 14.23 7.10 -4.88
CA LEU A 80 13.50 6.52 -3.75
C LEU A 80 13.99 5.11 -3.39
N ASN A 81 14.36 4.31 -4.38
CA ASN A 81 14.97 3.00 -4.16
C ASN A 81 16.31 3.12 -3.42
N ALA A 82 17.11 4.11 -3.76
CA ALA A 82 18.42 4.35 -3.14
C ALA A 82 18.34 5.04 -1.76
N ASP A 83 17.25 5.71 -1.43
CA ASP A 83 17.07 6.43 -0.15
C ASP A 83 16.78 5.45 0.99
N ALA A 84 17.74 5.27 1.89
CA ALA A 84 17.58 4.41 3.08
C ALA A 84 16.51 4.91 4.05
N GLY A 85 16.11 6.18 3.99
CA GLY A 85 15.03 6.76 4.79
C GLY A 85 13.63 6.45 4.24
N VAL A 86 13.51 5.90 3.02
CA VAL A 86 12.25 5.46 2.42
C VAL A 86 12.11 3.96 2.57
N HIS A 87 11.03 3.52 3.23
CA HIS A 87 10.81 2.12 3.61
C HIS A 87 9.76 1.41 2.74
N GLY A 88 8.90 2.18 2.06
CA GLY A 88 7.92 1.66 1.12
C GLY A 88 7.65 2.65 0.00
N ILE A 89 7.34 2.13 -1.19
CA ILE A 89 7.00 2.92 -2.38
C ILE A 89 5.70 2.39 -2.94
N ILE A 90 4.80 3.31 -3.30
CA ILE A 90 3.55 3.01 -4.03
C ILE A 90 3.58 3.82 -5.33
N VAL A 91 3.35 3.16 -6.44
CA VAL A 91 3.01 3.80 -7.71
C VAL A 91 1.49 3.93 -7.78
N GLN A 92 0.99 5.17 -7.66
CA GLN A 92 -0.45 5.40 -7.63
C GLN A 92 -1.06 5.25 -9.04
N LEU A 93 -1.84 4.21 -9.22
CA LEU A 93 -2.57 3.95 -10.47
C LEU A 93 -3.94 4.67 -10.51
N PRO A 94 -4.47 4.94 -11.72
CA PRO A 94 -3.83 4.74 -13.02
C PRO A 94 -2.74 5.77 -13.31
N LEU A 95 -1.75 5.37 -14.13
CA LEU A 95 -0.77 6.30 -14.69
C LEU A 95 -1.41 7.12 -15.82
N ALA A 96 -0.76 8.24 -16.17
CA ALA A 96 -1.19 9.08 -17.31
C ALA A 96 -1.11 8.30 -18.65
N ASP A 97 -0.06 7.48 -18.82
CA ASP A 97 0.06 6.49 -19.89
C ASP A 97 0.02 5.07 -19.30
N PRO A 98 -1.09 4.34 -19.41
CA PRO A 98 -1.24 3.02 -18.86
C PRO A 98 -0.30 1.95 -19.49
N LEU A 99 0.20 2.16 -20.70
CA LEU A 99 1.07 1.21 -21.39
C LEU A 99 2.42 1.02 -20.69
N GLN A 100 2.83 1.97 -19.86
CA GLN A 100 4.07 1.91 -19.09
C GLN A 100 3.88 1.35 -17.68
N THR A 101 2.67 0.97 -17.29
CA THR A 101 2.34 0.55 -15.92
C THR A 101 3.26 -0.56 -15.43
N ASP A 102 3.36 -1.66 -16.17
CA ASP A 102 4.15 -2.82 -15.76
C ASP A 102 5.64 -2.45 -15.64
N THR A 103 6.18 -1.73 -16.63
CA THR A 103 7.58 -1.31 -16.61
C THR A 103 7.91 -0.41 -15.42
N ILE A 104 7.01 0.51 -15.09
CA ILE A 104 7.19 1.43 -13.96
C ILE A 104 7.05 0.67 -12.63
N CYS A 105 6.04 -0.18 -12.47
CA CYS A 105 5.87 -0.98 -11.25
C CYS A 105 7.06 -1.95 -11.04
N ASP A 106 7.55 -2.57 -12.10
CA ASP A 106 8.73 -3.45 -12.05
C ASP A 106 10.03 -2.73 -11.66
N SER A 107 10.09 -1.40 -11.80
CA SER A 107 11.26 -0.60 -11.42
C SER A 107 11.37 -0.32 -9.91
N VAL A 108 10.31 -0.56 -9.16
CA VAL A 108 10.33 -0.44 -7.70
C VAL A 108 11.13 -1.61 -7.11
N ALA A 109 12.07 -1.29 -6.20
CA ALA A 109 12.85 -2.33 -5.53
C ALA A 109 11.92 -3.27 -4.73
N ALA A 110 12.08 -4.58 -4.88
CA ALA A 110 11.22 -5.60 -4.27
C ALA A 110 11.03 -5.40 -2.76
N ALA A 111 12.07 -4.99 -2.04
CA ALA A 111 12.02 -4.72 -0.61
C ALA A 111 11.23 -3.45 -0.24
N LYS A 112 10.88 -2.62 -1.23
CA LYS A 112 10.11 -1.37 -1.03
C LYS A 112 8.77 -1.37 -1.76
N ASP A 113 8.50 -2.38 -2.60
CA ASP A 113 7.21 -2.54 -3.31
C ASP A 113 6.13 -3.06 -2.36
N VAL A 114 5.61 -2.18 -1.53
CA VAL A 114 4.61 -2.52 -0.51
C VAL A 114 3.19 -2.66 -1.06
N ASP A 115 2.96 -2.34 -2.33
CA ASP A 115 1.68 -2.54 -3.03
C ASP A 115 1.68 -3.85 -3.85
N ALA A 116 2.86 -4.47 -3.98
CA ALA A 116 3.10 -5.73 -4.66
C ALA A 116 2.60 -5.73 -6.12
N LEU A 117 2.89 -4.66 -6.85
CA LEU A 117 2.53 -4.49 -8.25
C LEU A 117 3.66 -4.89 -9.22
N GLY A 118 4.89 -4.91 -8.76
CA GLY A 118 6.04 -5.32 -9.55
C GLY A 118 6.15 -6.84 -9.65
N ARG A 119 6.73 -7.32 -10.74
CA ARG A 119 6.93 -8.76 -11.03
C ARG A 119 7.73 -9.48 -9.96
N ASN A 120 8.67 -8.78 -9.31
CA ASN A 120 9.55 -9.34 -8.29
C ASN A 120 9.12 -8.98 -6.87
N ALA A 121 7.85 -8.57 -6.67
CA ALA A 121 7.32 -8.22 -5.36
C ALA A 121 7.48 -9.39 -4.37
N ILE A 122 7.89 -9.06 -3.14
CA ILE A 122 8.07 -10.04 -2.05
C ILE A 122 6.98 -9.95 -0.99
N TYR A 123 6.10 -8.96 -1.09
CA TYR A 123 4.96 -8.78 -0.20
C TYR A 123 3.68 -9.27 -0.87
N ASP A 124 2.69 -9.60 -0.05
CA ASP A 124 1.35 -9.95 -0.53
C ASP A 124 0.59 -8.68 -0.95
N PRO A 125 -0.18 -8.73 -2.05
CA PRO A 125 -1.02 -7.61 -2.48
C PRO A 125 -2.02 -7.18 -1.39
N ALA A 126 -2.20 -5.88 -1.22
CA ALA A 126 -2.98 -5.32 -0.11
C ALA A 126 -4.45 -5.77 -0.10
N THR A 127 -5.12 -5.80 -1.25
CA THR A 127 -6.55 -6.15 -1.33
C THR A 127 -6.84 -7.61 -1.00
N PRO A 128 -6.17 -8.61 -1.58
CA PRO A 128 -6.31 -10.00 -1.17
C PRO A 128 -6.01 -10.21 0.31
N THR A 129 -4.94 -9.61 0.81
CA THR A 129 -4.56 -9.68 2.23
C THR A 129 -5.64 -9.13 3.13
N ALA A 130 -6.23 -7.98 2.80
CA ALA A 130 -7.32 -7.39 3.57
C ALA A 130 -8.57 -8.29 3.61
N ILE A 131 -8.91 -8.96 2.49
CA ILE A 131 -10.01 -9.91 2.42
C ILE A 131 -9.74 -11.12 3.34
N LEU A 132 -8.53 -11.69 3.27
CA LEU A 132 -8.16 -12.83 4.11
C LEU A 132 -8.17 -12.44 5.60
N TRP A 133 -7.67 -11.27 5.96
CA TRP A 133 -7.73 -10.76 7.33
C TRP A 133 -9.16 -10.55 7.82
N LEU A 134 -10.04 -10.03 6.96
CA LEU A 134 -11.45 -9.86 7.30
C LEU A 134 -12.10 -11.21 7.60
N LEU A 135 -11.87 -12.21 6.75
CA LEU A 135 -12.41 -13.55 6.95
C LEU A 135 -11.86 -14.21 8.23
N ALA A 136 -10.55 -14.13 8.46
CA ALA A 136 -9.91 -14.66 9.65
C ALA A 136 -10.40 -13.97 10.93
N GLY A 137 -10.56 -12.65 10.91
CA GLY A 137 -11.07 -11.88 12.05
C GLY A 137 -12.49 -12.24 12.47
N TYR A 138 -13.27 -12.76 11.55
CA TYR A 138 -14.62 -13.28 11.82
C TYR A 138 -14.67 -14.82 11.99
N ASN A 139 -13.52 -15.47 12.14
CA ASN A 139 -13.41 -16.93 12.29
C ASN A 139 -14.06 -17.73 11.13
N ILE A 140 -13.87 -17.24 9.90
CA ILE A 140 -14.36 -17.94 8.71
C ILE A 140 -13.22 -18.80 8.17
N ASP A 141 -13.35 -20.11 8.35
CA ASP A 141 -12.46 -21.09 7.72
C ASP A 141 -12.86 -21.29 6.26
N LEU A 142 -11.88 -21.17 5.37
CA LEU A 142 -12.05 -21.36 3.93
C LEU A 142 -11.83 -22.80 3.48
N LYS A 143 -11.29 -23.66 4.33
CA LYS A 143 -10.99 -25.07 4.00
C LYS A 143 -12.27 -25.80 3.60
N GLY A 144 -12.28 -26.39 2.42
CA GLY A 144 -13.43 -27.14 1.90
C GLY A 144 -14.64 -26.29 1.53
N LYS A 145 -14.53 -24.95 1.51
CA LYS A 145 -15.61 -24.05 1.09
C LYS A 145 -15.53 -23.78 -0.41
N ARG A 146 -16.69 -23.63 -1.03
CA ARG A 146 -16.80 -23.08 -2.39
C ARG A 146 -16.81 -21.56 -2.28
N ILE A 147 -15.85 -20.93 -2.95
CA ILE A 147 -15.69 -19.48 -3.00
C ILE A 147 -16.08 -19.01 -4.40
N VAL A 148 -16.89 -17.97 -4.48
CA VAL A 148 -17.27 -17.33 -5.73
C VAL A 148 -16.78 -15.91 -5.71
N LEU A 149 -15.95 -15.54 -6.69
CA LEU A 149 -15.50 -14.17 -6.93
C LEU A 149 -16.36 -13.56 -8.02
N VAL A 150 -16.89 -12.36 -7.76
CA VAL A 150 -17.69 -11.61 -8.72
C VAL A 150 -16.93 -10.34 -9.09
N GLY A 151 -16.55 -10.26 -10.36
CA GLY A 151 -15.73 -9.15 -10.91
C GLY A 151 -14.56 -9.69 -11.73
N LYS A 152 -13.91 -8.79 -12.47
CA LYS A 152 -12.77 -9.15 -13.32
C LYS A 152 -11.41 -8.79 -12.70
N GLY A 153 -11.35 -8.20 -11.56
CA GLY A 153 -10.09 -7.72 -11.03
C GLY A 153 -9.51 -6.55 -11.84
#